data_c073c4a1f606b918049f73f3a9f21e83
#
_entry.id   c073c4a1f606b918049f73f3a9f21e83
#
_cell.length_a   1.000
_cell.length_b   1.000
_cell.length_c   1.000
_cell.angle_alpha   90.00
_cell.angle_beta   90.00
_cell.angle_gamma   90.00
#
_symmetry.space_group_name_H-M   'P 1'
#
loop_
_entity.id
_entity.type
_entity.pdbx_description
1 polymer ?
#
loop_
_entity_poly.entity_id
_entity_poly.type
_entity_poly.pdbx_seq_one_letter_code
_entity_poly.pdbx_strand_id
1 'polypeptide(L)'
;QMLRYRPFISKARNIFLRSLSTESIILNTRNIGISAHIDSGKTTLTERILFYTGRINEIHDVRGKDGVGAKMDSMDLEREKGITIQSAATYCKWGPNHINIIDTPGHVDFTIEVERALRVLDGAILVICGVSGVQSQTLTVDRQMKRYSVSRIAFINKLDRTGSNPMKALEGLRKELRLGAALMQLPIGLENDFRGIIDIITREATSFLGEKGTELLKFPIPEEYVEQTEDLRKELIERLAEIDEEIGELFINEEEPTIEQIKAAVRRQTIARKFVPVFLGSAYKNKGVQLLLDGVNDYLPSPPEVQNKALDLNKDEAEVQLQCDSNLPLVALAFKLEESRFGQLTYIRVYQGTLRKGTYATNTKTGKKTRIPRLVRMHANEMVDVDSVGAGDVVAVFGVECSSMDTFTDGSVNYSLVSMFVPKPVMSLAVRPKDSQQAANFSKAIGKFTREDPTLKVSIDPKTNQTIISGMGELHLEIYIERMKREYGVECITGNPSVNYKETITSRSNFNYLHKKQSGGSGLFYPSNYVVIFLLLLVIILFYSLLFVLTVYMTVYLLLPLYYLYRSVCSCDRLYRTIRR
;
A
#
# COMPACT_ATOMS: atom_id res chain seq x y z
N GLN A 1 -13.35 -7.39 -60.70
CA GLN A 1 -12.49 -7.89 -59.57
C GLN A 1 -12.11 -6.83 -58.51
N MET A 2 -12.59 -5.57 -58.59
CA MET A 2 -12.23 -4.50 -57.64
C MET A 2 -13.24 -4.27 -56.48
N LEU A 3 -14.28 -5.03 -56.33
CA LEU A 3 -15.35 -4.77 -55.33
C LEU A 3 -15.32 -5.68 -54.07
N ARG A 4 -14.38 -6.62 -53.95
CA ARG A 4 -14.29 -7.52 -52.78
C ARG A 4 -13.28 -7.11 -51.71
N TYR A 5 -12.50 -6.04 -51.89
CA TYR A 5 -11.47 -5.61 -50.91
C TYR A 5 -11.91 -4.51 -49.93
N ARG A 6 -13.07 -3.86 -50.16
CA ARG A 6 -13.54 -2.78 -49.26
C ARG A 6 -13.88 -3.18 -47.82
N PRO A 7 -14.44 -4.35 -47.50
CA PRO A 7 -14.77 -4.67 -46.11
C PRO A 7 -13.53 -5.02 -45.24
N PHE A 8 -12.44 -5.48 -45.88
CA PHE A 8 -11.21 -5.81 -45.16
C PHE A 8 -10.44 -4.56 -44.72
N ILE A 9 -10.35 -3.54 -45.55
CA ILE A 9 -9.68 -2.26 -45.27
C ILE A 9 -10.43 -1.48 -44.18
N SER A 10 -11.78 -1.50 -44.20
CA SER A 10 -12.57 -0.84 -43.15
C SER A 10 -12.46 -1.54 -41.78
N LYS A 11 -12.42 -2.87 -41.76
CA LYS A 11 -12.16 -3.64 -40.51
C LYS A 11 -10.76 -3.41 -39.97
N ALA A 12 -9.74 -3.44 -40.81
CA ALA A 12 -8.35 -3.19 -40.42
C ALA A 12 -8.18 -1.75 -39.89
N ARG A 13 -8.76 -0.77 -40.59
CA ARG A 13 -8.77 0.64 -40.16
C ARG A 13 -9.51 0.83 -38.84
N ASN A 14 -10.63 0.16 -38.63
CA ASN A 14 -11.38 0.23 -37.36
C ASN A 14 -10.64 -0.49 -36.21
N ILE A 15 -9.92 -1.58 -36.49
CA ILE A 15 -9.06 -2.27 -35.51
C ILE A 15 -7.87 -1.36 -35.15
N PHE A 16 -7.21 -0.76 -36.13
CA PHE A 16 -6.09 0.15 -35.94
C PHE A 16 -6.50 1.43 -35.18
N LEU A 17 -7.65 2.05 -35.53
CA LEU A 17 -8.19 3.19 -34.80
C LEU A 17 -8.63 2.83 -33.37
N ARG A 18 -9.15 1.62 -33.14
CA ARG A 18 -9.46 1.12 -31.79
C ARG A 18 -8.20 0.85 -30.96
N SER A 19 -7.14 0.32 -31.56
CA SER A 19 -5.87 0.11 -30.85
C SER A 19 -5.24 1.45 -30.45
N LEU A 20 -5.18 2.42 -31.35
CA LEU A 20 -4.71 3.78 -31.05
C LEU A 20 -5.54 4.48 -29.95
N SER A 21 -6.86 4.28 -29.95
CA SER A 21 -7.72 4.84 -28.90
C SER A 21 -7.50 4.15 -27.54
N THR A 22 -7.20 2.86 -27.54
CA THR A 22 -6.94 2.09 -26.31
C THR A 22 -5.58 2.45 -25.70
N GLU A 23 -4.54 2.58 -26.53
CA GLU A 23 -3.21 3.02 -26.11
C GLU A 23 -3.24 4.43 -25.52
N SER A 24 -3.97 5.36 -26.17
CA SER A 24 -4.11 6.73 -25.65
C SER A 24 -4.86 6.77 -24.30
N ILE A 25 -5.84 5.91 -24.08
CA ILE A 25 -6.56 5.81 -22.80
C ILE A 25 -5.64 5.30 -21.71
N ILE A 26 -4.82 4.28 -21.96
CA ILE A 26 -3.91 3.71 -20.97
C ILE A 26 -2.84 4.73 -20.57
N LEU A 27 -2.27 5.48 -21.51
CA LEU A 27 -1.30 6.55 -21.24
C LEU A 27 -1.89 7.70 -20.41
N ASN A 28 -3.18 7.94 -20.57
CA ASN A 28 -3.92 8.96 -19.81
C ASN A 28 -4.52 8.43 -18.51
N THR A 29 -4.21 7.20 -18.09
CA THR A 29 -4.65 6.64 -16.82
C THR A 29 -3.61 6.90 -15.74
N ARG A 30 -4.08 7.21 -14.52
CA ARG A 30 -3.25 7.32 -13.31
C ARG A 30 -3.89 6.50 -12.19
N ASN A 31 -3.17 5.52 -11.63
CA ASN A 31 -3.60 4.77 -10.46
C ASN A 31 -2.84 5.31 -9.25
N ILE A 32 -3.49 6.11 -8.45
CA ILE A 32 -2.85 6.82 -7.35
C ILE A 32 -3.44 6.45 -5.99
N GLY A 33 -2.59 6.45 -4.97
CA GLY A 33 -3.00 6.37 -3.57
C GLY A 33 -2.75 7.67 -2.84
N ILE A 34 -3.60 7.97 -1.87
CA ILE A 34 -3.39 9.09 -0.97
C ILE A 34 -3.02 8.52 0.40
N SER A 35 -1.78 8.76 0.81
CA SER A 35 -1.23 8.22 2.05
C SER A 35 -0.69 9.34 2.93
N ALA A 36 -0.90 9.20 4.23
CA ALA A 36 -0.59 10.25 5.18
C ALA A 36 -0.50 9.71 6.61
N HIS A 37 0.12 10.47 7.51
CA HIS A 37 -0.05 10.23 8.94
C HIS A 37 -1.44 10.67 9.42
N ILE A 38 -1.82 10.25 10.62
CA ILE A 38 -3.09 10.65 11.25
C ILE A 38 -3.16 12.18 11.34
N ASP A 39 -4.33 12.73 11.12
CA ASP A 39 -4.60 14.18 11.18
C ASP A 39 -3.80 15.06 10.20
N SER A 40 -3.14 14.54 9.17
CA SER A 40 -2.52 15.38 8.13
C SER A 40 -3.53 16.05 7.19
N GLY A 41 -4.78 15.61 7.22
CA GLY A 41 -5.87 16.12 6.38
C GLY A 41 -6.06 15.33 5.08
N LYS A 42 -5.71 14.03 5.09
CA LYS A 42 -5.88 13.11 3.98
C LYS A 42 -7.33 13.08 3.46
N THR A 43 -8.29 12.73 4.30
CA THR A 43 -9.71 12.63 3.93
C THR A 43 -10.26 13.96 3.44
N THR A 44 -9.85 15.09 4.06
CA THR A 44 -10.19 16.43 3.57
C THR A 44 -9.64 16.67 2.17
N LEU A 45 -8.40 16.27 1.89
CA LEU A 45 -7.80 16.40 0.56
C LEU A 45 -8.57 15.56 -0.47
N THR A 46 -8.89 14.30 -0.14
CA THR A 46 -9.66 13.40 -1.01
C THR A 46 -11.03 14.00 -1.35
N GLU A 47 -11.77 14.53 -0.37
CA GLU A 47 -13.05 15.23 -0.59
C GLU A 47 -12.90 16.42 -1.54
N ARG A 48 -11.83 17.21 -1.44
CA ARG A 48 -11.57 18.35 -2.34
C ARG A 48 -11.23 17.89 -3.75
N ILE A 49 -10.46 16.82 -3.89
CA ILE A 49 -10.19 16.20 -5.20
C ILE A 49 -11.49 15.77 -5.86
N LEU A 50 -12.37 15.08 -5.14
CA LEU A 50 -13.67 14.64 -5.66
C LEU A 50 -14.56 15.82 -6.05
N PHE A 51 -14.54 16.90 -5.29
CA PHE A 51 -15.29 18.11 -5.61
C PHE A 51 -14.78 18.78 -6.89
N TYR A 52 -13.48 19.05 -7.01
CA TYR A 52 -12.92 19.72 -8.19
C TYR A 52 -13.01 18.88 -9.46
N THR A 53 -13.05 17.56 -9.33
CA THR A 53 -13.26 16.65 -10.48
C THR A 53 -14.74 16.41 -10.79
N GLY A 54 -15.67 17.12 -10.11
CA GLY A 54 -17.10 17.05 -10.36
C GLY A 54 -17.77 15.72 -9.96
N ARG A 55 -17.12 14.95 -9.07
CA ARG A 55 -17.66 13.68 -8.56
C ARG A 55 -18.65 13.90 -7.41
N ILE A 56 -18.49 14.96 -6.66
CA ILE A 56 -19.41 15.39 -5.62
C ILE A 56 -19.79 16.85 -5.89
N ASN A 57 -21.03 17.21 -5.63
CA ASN A 57 -21.55 18.57 -5.88
C ASN A 57 -21.26 19.52 -4.70
N GLU A 58 -21.11 18.96 -3.52
CA GLU A 58 -20.87 19.69 -2.27
C GLU A 58 -19.72 19.09 -1.50
N ILE A 59 -19.04 19.93 -0.74
CA ILE A 59 -17.92 19.58 0.12
C ILE A 59 -18.47 19.23 1.50
N HIS A 60 -18.22 18.00 1.99
CA HIS A 60 -18.69 17.55 3.29
C HIS A 60 -17.62 17.71 4.38
N ASP A 61 -18.07 17.87 5.64
CA ASP A 61 -17.17 17.88 6.80
C ASP A 61 -16.82 16.44 7.18
N VAL A 62 -15.51 16.14 7.22
CA VAL A 62 -14.99 14.80 7.56
C VAL A 62 -15.48 14.31 8.93
N ARG A 63 -15.73 15.22 9.88
CA ARG A 63 -16.25 14.89 11.22
C ARG A 63 -17.76 14.77 11.29
N GLY A 64 -18.45 14.80 10.16
CA GLY A 64 -19.89 14.63 10.11
C GLY A 64 -20.72 15.73 10.80
N LYS A 65 -20.15 16.93 11.03
CA LYS A 65 -20.88 18.06 11.62
C LYS A 65 -22.03 18.54 10.76
N ASP A 66 -21.97 18.27 9.47
CA ASP A 66 -23.02 18.50 8.47
C ASP A 66 -24.08 17.38 8.44
N GLY A 67 -23.94 16.33 9.27
CA GLY A 67 -24.82 15.17 9.32
C GLY A 67 -24.61 14.17 8.18
N VAL A 68 -23.68 14.41 7.24
CA VAL A 68 -23.40 13.56 6.07
C VAL A 68 -22.05 12.83 6.19
N GLY A 69 -20.99 13.55 6.59
CA GLY A 69 -19.62 13.03 6.66
C GLY A 69 -18.95 12.87 5.29
N ALA A 70 -17.70 12.47 5.30
CA ALA A 70 -16.91 12.29 4.07
C ALA A 70 -17.48 11.18 3.18
N LYS A 71 -17.57 11.45 1.88
CA LYS A 71 -18.15 10.50 0.89
C LYS A 71 -17.35 9.20 0.78
N MET A 72 -16.03 9.25 1.00
CA MET A 72 -15.16 8.08 0.94
C MET A 72 -15.24 7.21 2.19
N ASP A 73 -15.61 7.77 3.35
CA ASP A 73 -15.80 7.00 4.57
C ASP A 73 -17.15 6.27 4.50
N SER A 74 -17.11 5.05 3.94
CA SER A 74 -18.30 4.27 3.60
C SER A 74 -18.94 3.58 4.80
N MET A 75 -18.17 3.31 5.86
CA MET A 75 -18.64 2.67 7.07
C MET A 75 -19.15 3.68 8.10
N ASP A 76 -20.22 3.35 8.79
CA ASP A 76 -20.72 4.17 9.91
C ASP A 76 -19.68 4.30 11.02
N LEU A 77 -18.87 3.25 11.25
CA LEU A 77 -17.76 3.26 12.21
C LEU A 77 -16.65 4.26 11.84
N GLU A 78 -16.37 4.44 10.56
CA GLU A 78 -15.40 5.45 10.09
C GLU A 78 -15.88 6.86 10.40
N ARG A 79 -17.16 7.14 10.13
CA ARG A 79 -17.79 8.43 10.40
C ARG A 79 -17.89 8.72 11.91
N GLU A 80 -18.26 7.73 12.71
CA GLU A 80 -18.34 7.84 14.17
C GLU A 80 -16.97 8.10 14.82
N LYS A 81 -15.94 7.38 14.37
CA LYS A 81 -14.57 7.51 14.91
C LYS A 81 -13.76 8.63 14.24
N GLY A 82 -14.20 9.13 13.08
CA GLY A 82 -13.51 10.17 12.30
C GLY A 82 -12.19 9.73 11.72
N ILE A 83 -12.03 8.42 11.42
CA ILE A 83 -10.82 7.80 10.87
C ILE A 83 -11.19 6.88 9.72
N THR A 84 -10.38 6.85 8.68
CA THR A 84 -10.51 5.86 7.61
C THR A 84 -10.00 4.50 8.10
N ILE A 85 -10.82 3.46 8.00
CA ILE A 85 -10.53 2.09 8.44
C ILE A 85 -10.19 1.22 7.24
N GLN A 86 -11.04 1.25 6.20
CA GLN A 86 -10.85 0.49 4.97
C GLN A 86 -10.42 1.38 3.82
N SER A 87 -9.61 0.84 2.91
CA SER A 87 -9.29 1.55 1.67
C SER A 87 -10.54 1.69 0.81
N ALA A 88 -10.82 2.89 0.33
CA ALA A 88 -11.93 3.16 -0.59
C ALA A 88 -11.38 3.47 -1.99
N ALA A 89 -11.97 2.83 -3.01
CA ALA A 89 -11.61 3.08 -4.39
C ALA A 89 -12.63 3.99 -5.07
N THR A 90 -12.15 4.96 -5.81
CA THR A 90 -12.97 5.83 -6.64
C THR A 90 -12.23 6.19 -7.92
N TYR A 91 -12.95 6.74 -8.89
CA TYR A 91 -12.36 7.23 -10.11
C TYR A 91 -12.87 8.63 -10.44
N CYS A 92 -12.03 9.43 -11.05
CA CYS A 92 -12.38 10.78 -11.49
C CYS A 92 -11.66 11.12 -12.80
N LYS A 93 -11.99 12.29 -13.35
CA LYS A 93 -11.33 12.84 -14.53
C LYS A 93 -10.76 14.21 -14.21
N TRP A 94 -9.51 14.45 -14.64
CA TRP A 94 -8.89 15.75 -14.56
C TRP A 94 -8.18 16.07 -15.89
N GLY A 95 -8.70 17.04 -16.62
CA GLY A 95 -8.31 17.27 -18.01
C GLY A 95 -8.55 16.03 -18.89
N PRO A 96 -7.56 15.57 -19.67
CA PRO A 96 -7.67 14.39 -20.50
C PRO A 96 -7.52 13.07 -19.73
N ASN A 97 -7.04 13.15 -18.47
CA ASN A 97 -6.62 11.98 -17.71
C ASN A 97 -7.76 11.38 -16.87
N HIS A 98 -7.74 10.05 -16.79
CA HIS A 98 -8.54 9.25 -15.89
C HIS A 98 -7.71 8.91 -14.66
N ILE A 99 -8.19 9.27 -13.48
CA ILE A 99 -7.48 9.05 -12.24
C ILE A 99 -8.29 8.06 -11.39
N ASN A 100 -7.73 6.89 -11.14
CA ASN A 100 -8.22 5.95 -10.14
C ASN A 100 -7.55 6.30 -8.81
N ILE A 101 -8.34 6.58 -7.79
CA ILE A 101 -7.86 6.98 -6.46
C ILE A 101 -8.19 5.87 -5.49
N ILE A 102 -7.19 5.40 -4.76
CA ILE A 102 -7.38 4.52 -3.61
C ILE A 102 -7.00 5.30 -2.35
N ASP A 103 -8.00 5.65 -1.55
CA ASP A 103 -7.78 6.28 -0.25
C ASP A 103 -7.33 5.22 0.76
N THR A 104 -6.23 5.47 1.47
CA THR A 104 -5.65 4.50 2.41
C THR A 104 -5.81 4.96 3.85
N PRO A 105 -5.99 4.05 4.83
CA PRO A 105 -6.00 4.42 6.23
C PRO A 105 -4.69 5.09 6.66
N GLY A 106 -4.79 6.04 7.60
CA GLY A 106 -3.61 6.68 8.20
C GLY A 106 -3.14 6.01 9.50
N HIS A 107 -3.93 5.09 10.08
CA HIS A 107 -3.62 4.47 11.37
C HIS A 107 -2.75 3.21 11.21
N VAL A 108 -1.77 3.04 12.10
CA VAL A 108 -0.83 1.90 12.04
C VAL A 108 -1.50 0.53 12.19
N ASP A 109 -2.64 0.45 12.89
CA ASP A 109 -3.38 -0.80 13.06
C ASP A 109 -3.95 -1.34 11.74
N PHE A 110 -4.12 -0.46 10.74
CA PHE A 110 -4.62 -0.80 9.40
C PHE A 110 -3.51 -0.85 8.35
N THR A 111 -2.28 -1.15 8.77
CA THR A 111 -1.11 -1.27 7.89
C THR A 111 -1.37 -2.18 6.68
N ILE A 112 -2.15 -3.24 6.85
CA ILE A 112 -2.48 -4.18 5.77
C ILE A 112 -3.26 -3.53 4.63
N GLU A 113 -4.17 -2.60 4.94
CA GLU A 113 -4.92 -1.85 3.92
C GLU A 113 -3.99 -0.95 3.09
N VAL A 114 -2.97 -0.35 3.75
CA VAL A 114 -1.95 0.44 3.07
C VAL A 114 -1.08 -0.45 2.18
N GLU A 115 -0.61 -1.61 2.68
CA GLU A 115 0.19 -2.58 1.91
C GLU A 115 -0.60 -3.09 0.69
N ARG A 116 -1.88 -3.38 0.87
CA ARG A 116 -2.80 -3.84 -0.17
C ARG A 116 -2.99 -2.78 -1.26
N ALA A 117 -3.22 -1.53 -0.88
CA ALA A 117 -3.35 -0.42 -1.81
C ALA A 117 -2.04 -0.18 -2.57
N LEU A 118 -0.91 -0.02 -1.87
CA LEU A 118 0.39 0.24 -2.49
C LEU A 118 0.83 -0.84 -3.47
N ARG A 119 0.40 -2.09 -3.27
CA ARG A 119 0.70 -3.20 -4.20
C ARG A 119 0.08 -3.01 -5.58
N VAL A 120 -1.01 -2.27 -5.67
CA VAL A 120 -1.77 -2.06 -6.92
C VAL A 120 -1.72 -0.64 -7.45
N LEU A 121 -0.92 0.24 -6.85
CA LEU A 121 -0.78 1.63 -7.27
C LEU A 121 0.46 1.83 -8.13
N ASP A 122 0.38 2.78 -9.06
CA ASP A 122 1.49 3.22 -9.89
C ASP A 122 2.17 4.45 -9.29
N GLY A 123 1.39 5.30 -8.62
CA GLY A 123 1.87 6.50 -7.96
C GLY A 123 1.15 6.78 -6.65
N ALA A 124 1.67 7.71 -5.85
CA ALA A 124 1.07 8.10 -4.59
C ALA A 124 1.25 9.59 -4.29
N ILE A 125 0.28 10.15 -3.56
CA ILE A 125 0.40 11.46 -2.92
C ILE A 125 0.74 11.22 -1.45
N LEU A 126 1.92 11.66 -1.02
CA LEU A 126 2.35 11.66 0.36
C LEU A 126 1.96 12.99 1.02
N VAL A 127 0.92 12.99 1.85
CA VAL A 127 0.43 14.19 2.51
C VAL A 127 1.19 14.43 3.81
N ILE A 128 1.82 15.58 3.92
CA ILE A 128 2.60 16.03 5.09
C ILE A 128 1.87 17.21 5.74
N CYS A 129 1.83 17.24 7.05
CA CYS A 129 1.30 18.40 7.77
C CYS A 129 2.35 19.51 7.83
N GLY A 130 1.99 20.73 7.38
CA GLY A 130 2.88 21.89 7.42
C GLY A 130 3.27 22.35 8.83
N VAL A 131 2.47 21.98 9.86
CA VAL A 131 2.75 22.30 11.26
C VAL A 131 3.65 21.27 11.91
N SER A 132 3.25 19.98 11.86
CA SER A 132 3.97 18.89 12.53
C SER A 132 5.11 18.30 11.72
N GLY A 133 5.16 18.54 10.41
CA GLY A 133 6.20 17.99 9.53
C GLY A 133 6.12 16.46 9.38
N VAL A 134 7.28 15.83 9.25
CA VAL A 134 7.42 14.37 9.21
C VAL A 134 7.20 13.79 10.59
N GLN A 135 6.46 12.69 10.68
CA GLN A 135 6.16 11.96 11.92
C GLN A 135 6.52 10.48 11.79
N SER A 136 6.53 9.75 12.90
CA SER A 136 6.86 8.31 12.94
C SER A 136 6.02 7.46 11.96
N GLN A 137 4.74 7.79 11.81
CA GLN A 137 3.86 7.13 10.83
C GLN A 137 4.26 7.44 9.38
N THR A 138 4.73 8.65 9.11
CA THR A 138 5.25 9.02 7.78
C THR A 138 6.46 8.14 7.40
N LEU A 139 7.35 7.85 8.35
CA LEU A 139 8.47 6.92 8.16
C LEU A 139 7.99 5.51 7.78
N THR A 140 6.90 5.04 8.41
CA THR A 140 6.33 3.72 8.11
C THR A 140 5.75 3.68 6.70
N VAL A 141 4.95 4.69 6.34
CA VAL A 141 4.35 4.81 4.99
C VAL A 141 5.44 4.94 3.92
N ASP A 142 6.51 5.72 4.18
CA ASP A 142 7.64 5.85 3.26
C ASP A 142 8.36 4.51 3.01
N ARG A 143 8.59 3.71 4.08
CA ARG A 143 9.17 2.37 3.94
C ARG A 143 8.29 1.44 3.10
N GLN A 144 6.98 1.52 3.26
CA GLN A 144 6.02 0.76 2.46
C GLN A 144 6.06 1.19 1.00
N MET A 145 6.03 2.50 0.70
CA MET A 145 6.15 3.02 -0.67
C MET A 145 7.48 2.58 -1.33
N LYS A 146 8.59 2.60 -0.58
CA LYS A 146 9.89 2.10 -1.05
C LYS A 146 9.86 0.60 -1.35
N ARG A 147 9.20 -0.20 -0.50
CA ARG A 147 9.05 -1.65 -0.69
C ARG A 147 8.35 -2.00 -1.99
N TYR A 148 7.27 -1.29 -2.32
CA TYR A 148 6.50 -1.52 -3.55
C TYR A 148 6.99 -0.69 -4.74
N SER A 149 8.08 0.03 -4.58
CA SER A 149 8.65 0.87 -5.66
C SER A 149 7.66 1.88 -6.24
N VAL A 150 6.78 2.44 -5.41
CA VAL A 150 5.75 3.41 -5.82
C VAL A 150 6.37 4.79 -5.97
N SER A 151 6.20 5.40 -7.14
CA SER A 151 6.55 6.80 -7.41
C SER A 151 5.64 7.73 -6.60
N ARG A 152 6.15 8.89 -6.15
CA ARG A 152 5.38 9.75 -5.24
C ARG A 152 5.56 11.23 -5.51
N ILE A 153 4.51 11.99 -5.17
CA ILE A 153 4.49 13.43 -5.01
C ILE A 153 4.26 13.72 -3.53
N ALA A 154 4.93 14.69 -2.95
CA ALA A 154 4.63 15.16 -1.61
C ALA A 154 3.69 16.37 -1.66
N PHE A 155 2.73 16.44 -0.75
CA PHE A 155 1.83 17.57 -0.58
C PHE A 155 1.88 18.07 0.85
N ILE A 156 2.46 19.26 1.06
CA ILE A 156 2.49 19.91 2.38
C ILE A 156 1.17 20.66 2.57
N ASN A 157 0.34 20.09 3.43
CA ASN A 157 -1.01 20.54 3.72
C ASN A 157 -1.08 21.39 5.00
N LYS A 158 -2.19 22.07 5.20
CA LYS A 158 -2.50 22.89 6.38
C LYS A 158 -1.61 24.14 6.50
N LEU A 159 -1.27 24.77 5.40
CA LEU A 159 -0.52 26.03 5.42
C LEU A 159 -1.32 27.21 6.00
N ASP A 160 -2.62 27.04 6.21
CA ASP A 160 -3.53 27.95 6.88
C ASP A 160 -3.43 27.93 8.40
N ARG A 161 -2.71 26.98 8.99
CA ARG A 161 -2.64 26.81 10.44
C ARG A 161 -1.44 27.54 11.04
N THR A 162 -1.64 28.11 12.24
CA THR A 162 -0.59 28.75 13.03
C THR A 162 0.58 27.78 13.28
N GLY A 163 1.79 28.25 13.06
CA GLY A 163 3.01 27.46 13.18
C GLY A 163 3.32 26.62 11.93
N SER A 164 2.61 26.84 10.81
CA SER A 164 2.95 26.16 9.55
C SER A 164 4.27 26.64 8.98
N ASN A 165 5.13 25.70 8.65
CA ASN A 165 6.44 25.97 8.06
C ASN A 165 6.77 24.94 6.95
N PRO A 166 6.57 25.30 5.67
CA PRO A 166 6.83 24.38 4.56
C PRO A 166 8.30 24.03 4.40
N MET A 167 9.22 24.95 4.74
CA MET A 167 10.67 24.70 4.67
C MET A 167 11.11 23.64 5.68
N LYS A 168 10.60 23.71 6.91
CA LYS A 168 10.85 22.69 7.93
C LYS A 168 10.30 21.31 7.50
N ALA A 169 9.12 21.28 6.90
CA ALA A 169 8.53 20.05 6.37
C ALA A 169 9.37 19.44 5.23
N LEU A 170 9.87 20.29 4.31
CA LEU A 170 10.81 19.90 3.25
C LEU A 170 12.10 19.33 3.82
N GLU A 171 12.67 20.00 4.83
CA GLU A 171 13.88 19.51 5.49
C GLU A 171 13.68 18.14 6.13
N GLY A 172 12.52 17.90 6.76
CA GLY A 172 12.13 16.59 7.28
C GLY A 172 12.06 15.52 6.17
N LEU A 173 11.49 15.83 4.99
CA LEU A 173 11.49 14.91 3.84
C LEU A 173 12.92 14.55 3.40
N ARG A 174 13.83 15.50 3.42
CA ARG A 174 15.24 15.31 3.02
C ARG A 174 16.04 14.55 4.07
N LYS A 175 15.98 14.95 5.33
CA LYS A 175 16.82 14.39 6.41
C LYS A 175 16.26 13.09 6.97
N GLU A 176 14.98 13.04 7.31
CA GLU A 176 14.38 11.91 7.99
C GLU A 176 13.98 10.78 7.01
N LEU A 177 13.39 11.14 5.86
CA LEU A 177 12.99 10.16 4.84
C LEU A 177 14.09 9.90 3.80
N ARG A 178 15.14 10.72 3.77
CA ARG A 178 16.25 10.67 2.80
C ARG A 178 15.75 10.70 1.36
N LEU A 179 14.83 11.62 1.06
CA LEU A 179 14.26 11.81 -0.27
C LEU A 179 14.95 12.96 -1.00
N GLY A 180 15.22 12.78 -2.28
CA GLY A 180 15.61 13.85 -3.18
C GLY A 180 14.41 14.77 -3.46
N ALA A 181 14.00 15.60 -2.48
CA ALA A 181 12.81 16.42 -2.56
C ALA A 181 13.15 17.89 -2.81
N ALA A 182 12.37 18.56 -3.68
CA ALA A 182 12.42 20.00 -3.86
C ALA A 182 11.00 20.59 -3.99
N LEU A 183 10.87 21.86 -3.56
CA LEU A 183 9.64 22.60 -3.75
C LEU A 183 9.40 22.86 -5.24
N MET A 184 8.18 22.60 -5.69
CA MET A 184 7.70 23.03 -7.00
C MET A 184 7.01 24.40 -6.92
N GLN A 185 6.70 24.82 -5.70
CA GLN A 185 5.84 25.96 -5.42
C GLN A 185 6.35 26.74 -4.20
N LEU A 186 6.06 28.04 -4.18
CA LEU A 186 6.29 28.93 -3.05
C LEU A 186 4.94 29.51 -2.58
N PRO A 187 4.60 29.50 -1.28
CA PRO A 187 3.35 30.09 -0.78
C PRO A 187 3.43 31.60 -0.71
N ILE A 188 2.34 32.28 -1.08
CA ILE A 188 2.15 33.71 -0.86
C ILE A 188 1.46 33.90 0.49
N GLY A 189 2.24 34.29 1.48
CA GLY A 189 1.82 34.33 2.87
C GLY A 189 1.67 32.93 3.50
N LEU A 190 1.53 32.89 4.80
CA LEU A 190 1.33 31.67 5.58
C LEU A 190 0.23 31.91 6.63
N GLU A 191 -0.30 30.84 7.20
CA GLU A 191 -1.33 30.88 8.25
C GLU A 191 -2.60 31.60 7.78
N ASN A 192 -3.02 32.63 8.49
CA ASN A 192 -4.20 33.43 8.12
C ASN A 192 -3.99 34.25 6.84
N ASP A 193 -2.73 34.59 6.53
CA ASP A 193 -2.34 35.38 5.35
C ASP A 193 -2.05 34.54 4.11
N PHE A 194 -2.28 33.23 4.17
CA PHE A 194 -2.10 32.34 3.02
C PHE A 194 -3.09 32.70 1.89
N ARG A 195 -2.60 33.41 0.86
CA ARG A 195 -3.41 33.99 -0.23
C ARG A 195 -3.30 33.24 -1.53
N GLY A 196 -2.12 32.72 -1.85
CA GLY A 196 -1.86 32.11 -3.16
C GLY A 196 -0.60 31.27 -3.17
N ILE A 197 -0.25 30.82 -4.36
CA ILE A 197 0.90 29.94 -4.61
C ILE A 197 1.61 30.43 -5.85
N ILE A 198 2.94 30.49 -5.81
CA ILE A 198 3.83 30.78 -6.95
C ILE A 198 4.34 29.44 -7.47
N ASP A 199 4.22 29.19 -8.76
CA ASP A 199 4.87 28.07 -9.45
C ASP A 199 6.31 28.46 -9.80
N ILE A 200 7.27 27.72 -9.26
CA ILE A 200 8.70 28.00 -9.39
C ILE A 200 9.19 27.76 -10.83
N ILE A 201 8.57 26.81 -11.55
CA ILE A 201 8.96 26.47 -12.93
C ILE A 201 8.45 27.52 -13.91
N THR A 202 7.17 27.86 -13.85
CA THR A 202 6.51 28.77 -14.81
C THR A 202 6.69 30.24 -14.46
N ARG A 203 7.14 30.54 -13.21
CA ARG A 203 7.25 31.93 -12.70
C ARG A 203 5.89 32.65 -12.73
N GLU A 204 4.82 31.95 -12.39
CA GLU A 204 3.48 32.52 -12.30
C GLU A 204 2.90 32.37 -10.90
N ALA A 205 2.24 33.41 -10.43
CA ALA A 205 1.50 33.37 -9.16
C ALA A 205 0.03 33.01 -9.43
N THR A 206 -0.57 32.20 -8.57
CA THR A 206 -1.97 31.79 -8.65
C THR A 206 -2.68 32.09 -7.34
N SER A 207 -3.81 32.80 -7.39
CA SER A 207 -4.72 33.01 -6.28
C SER A 207 -6.01 32.22 -6.50
N PHE A 208 -6.65 31.83 -5.40
CA PHE A 208 -7.84 30.99 -5.39
C PHE A 208 -9.03 31.84 -4.94
N LEU A 209 -9.97 32.12 -5.84
CA LEU A 209 -11.11 32.99 -5.63
C LEU A 209 -12.39 32.21 -5.30
N GLY A 210 -13.31 32.88 -4.59
CA GLY A 210 -14.55 32.30 -4.11
C GLY A 210 -14.40 31.42 -2.86
N GLU A 211 -15.48 31.17 -2.15
CA GLU A 211 -15.48 30.35 -0.92
C GLU A 211 -14.97 28.92 -1.14
N LYS A 212 -15.23 28.36 -2.32
CA LYS A 212 -14.82 27.00 -2.70
C LYS A 212 -13.50 26.98 -3.50
N GLY A 213 -12.83 28.14 -3.73
CA GLY A 213 -11.57 28.24 -4.47
C GLY A 213 -11.65 27.69 -5.91
N THR A 214 -12.80 27.80 -6.57
CA THR A 214 -13.04 27.22 -7.90
C THR A 214 -12.43 28.04 -9.04
N GLU A 215 -12.26 29.33 -8.82
CA GLU A 215 -11.70 30.24 -9.82
C GLU A 215 -10.22 30.48 -9.54
N LEU A 216 -9.37 30.22 -10.53
CA LEU A 216 -7.93 30.44 -10.46
C LEU A 216 -7.59 31.75 -11.16
N LEU A 217 -7.06 32.70 -10.44
CA LEU A 217 -6.54 33.95 -10.98
C LEU A 217 -5.02 33.89 -11.04
N LYS A 218 -4.48 33.89 -12.25
CA LYS A 218 -3.03 33.99 -12.50
C LYS A 218 -2.60 35.45 -12.57
N PHE A 219 -1.47 35.76 -11.97
CA PHE A 219 -0.89 37.09 -11.97
C PHE A 219 0.65 37.01 -11.87
N PRO A 220 1.38 38.10 -12.21
CA PRO A 220 2.83 38.13 -12.06
C PRO A 220 3.26 37.93 -10.60
N ILE A 221 4.47 37.42 -10.40
CA ILE A 221 5.05 37.25 -9.06
C ILE A 221 5.15 38.63 -8.38
N PRO A 222 4.65 38.77 -7.13
CA PRO A 222 4.86 40.00 -6.36
C PRO A 222 6.35 40.25 -6.13
N GLU A 223 6.79 41.51 -6.19
CA GLU A 223 8.23 41.90 -6.13
C GLU A 223 8.94 41.30 -4.89
N GLU A 224 8.26 41.22 -3.76
CA GLU A 224 8.76 40.66 -2.51
C GLU A 224 9.11 39.16 -2.56
N TYR A 225 8.60 38.40 -3.55
CA TYR A 225 8.85 36.96 -3.69
C TYR A 225 9.76 36.61 -4.87
N VAL A 226 10.17 37.58 -5.69
CA VAL A 226 10.97 37.33 -6.91
C VAL A 226 12.30 36.68 -6.55
N GLU A 227 13.08 37.30 -5.65
CA GLU A 227 14.38 36.77 -5.23
C GLU A 227 14.28 35.35 -4.67
N GLN A 228 13.36 35.13 -3.75
CA GLN A 228 13.13 33.80 -3.14
C GLN A 228 12.69 32.75 -4.18
N THR A 229 11.90 33.15 -5.19
CA THR A 229 11.47 32.25 -6.27
C THR A 229 12.65 31.84 -7.14
N GLU A 230 13.55 32.79 -7.49
CA GLU A 230 14.72 32.47 -8.30
C GLU A 230 15.71 31.58 -7.53
N ASP A 231 15.92 31.82 -6.23
CA ASP A 231 16.75 30.97 -5.38
C ASP A 231 16.24 29.53 -5.34
N LEU A 232 14.93 29.36 -5.14
CA LEU A 232 14.32 28.03 -5.12
C LEU A 232 14.32 27.35 -6.50
N ARG A 233 14.18 28.13 -7.58
CA ARG A 233 14.30 27.62 -8.94
C ARG A 233 15.72 27.14 -9.22
N LYS A 234 16.72 27.91 -8.80
CA LYS A 234 18.13 27.54 -8.92
C LYS A 234 18.40 26.25 -8.12
N GLU A 235 17.93 26.15 -6.87
CA GLU A 235 18.05 24.94 -6.07
C GLU A 235 17.38 23.73 -6.76
N LEU A 236 16.21 23.92 -7.39
CA LEU A 236 15.52 22.87 -8.13
C LEU A 236 16.36 22.36 -9.31
N ILE A 237 16.94 23.29 -10.11
CA ILE A 237 17.78 22.97 -11.26
C ILE A 237 19.06 22.26 -10.80
N GLU A 238 19.75 22.76 -9.77
CA GLU A 238 20.94 22.13 -9.21
C GLU A 238 20.66 20.67 -8.78
N ARG A 239 19.57 20.43 -8.07
CA ARG A 239 19.19 19.08 -7.65
C ARG A 239 18.80 18.16 -8.82
N LEU A 240 18.20 18.69 -9.86
CA LEU A 240 17.91 17.92 -11.06
C LEU A 240 19.19 17.61 -11.83
N ALA A 241 20.13 18.55 -11.92
CA ALA A 241 21.42 18.36 -12.59
C ALA A 241 22.26 17.23 -11.96
N GLU A 242 22.14 17.01 -10.65
CA GLU A 242 22.81 15.90 -9.96
C GLU A 242 22.31 14.50 -10.39
N ILE A 243 21.07 14.38 -10.91
CA ILE A 243 20.41 13.10 -11.13
C ILE A 243 19.89 12.88 -12.56
N ASP A 244 19.81 13.93 -13.38
CA ASP A 244 19.29 13.92 -14.75
C ASP A 244 20.37 14.39 -15.73
N GLU A 245 20.71 13.54 -16.70
CA GLU A 245 21.80 13.79 -17.65
C GLU A 245 21.57 15.04 -18.51
N GLU A 246 20.33 15.23 -19.03
CA GLU A 246 20.00 16.39 -19.88
C GLU A 246 20.14 17.71 -19.13
N ILE A 247 19.60 17.79 -17.90
CA ILE A 247 19.73 19.00 -17.07
C ILE A 247 21.18 19.18 -16.60
N GLY A 248 21.90 18.08 -16.32
CA GLY A 248 23.31 18.11 -15.94
C GLY A 248 24.20 18.69 -17.03
N GLU A 249 23.99 18.33 -18.30
CA GLU A 249 24.72 18.89 -19.44
C GLU A 249 24.44 20.40 -19.62
N LEU A 250 23.17 20.82 -19.53
CA LEU A 250 22.80 22.23 -19.61
C LEU A 250 23.43 23.04 -18.46
N PHE A 251 23.41 22.47 -17.25
CA PHE A 251 24.00 23.14 -16.07
C PHE A 251 25.51 23.32 -16.18
N ILE A 252 26.23 22.31 -16.71
CA ILE A 252 27.70 22.42 -16.94
C ILE A 252 28.01 23.44 -18.03
N ASN A 253 27.16 23.56 -19.04
CA ASN A 253 27.33 24.54 -20.12
C ASN A 253 26.86 25.95 -19.75
N GLU A 254 26.38 26.17 -18.51
CA GLU A 254 25.82 27.46 -18.05
C GLU A 254 24.56 27.88 -18.86
N GLU A 255 23.82 26.92 -19.44
CA GLU A 255 22.59 27.17 -20.20
C GLU A 255 21.38 27.03 -19.29
N GLU A 256 20.45 28.00 -19.36
CA GLU A 256 19.20 27.91 -18.58
C GLU A 256 18.23 26.91 -19.25
N PRO A 257 17.79 25.86 -18.53
CA PRO A 257 16.84 24.90 -19.08
C PRO A 257 15.45 25.51 -19.27
N THR A 258 14.78 25.12 -20.35
CA THR A 258 13.40 25.54 -20.65
C THR A 258 12.40 24.92 -19.65
N ILE A 259 11.20 25.50 -19.59
CA ILE A 259 10.11 25.00 -18.73
C ILE A 259 9.79 23.51 -19.07
N GLU A 260 9.76 23.19 -20.37
CA GLU A 260 9.46 21.83 -20.86
C GLU A 260 10.57 20.84 -20.44
N GLN A 261 11.83 21.22 -20.53
CA GLN A 261 12.96 20.39 -20.11
C GLN A 261 12.94 20.13 -18.60
N ILE A 262 12.69 21.17 -17.79
CA ILE A 262 12.56 20.99 -16.34
C ILE A 262 11.41 20.05 -16.01
N LYS A 263 10.21 20.24 -16.60
CA LYS A 263 9.06 19.38 -16.38
C LYS A 263 9.34 17.93 -16.81
N ALA A 264 9.99 17.74 -17.95
CA ALA A 264 10.37 16.42 -18.43
C ALA A 264 11.37 15.72 -17.49
N ALA A 265 12.38 16.43 -17.01
CA ALA A 265 13.35 15.92 -16.05
C ALA A 265 12.70 15.56 -14.71
N VAL A 266 11.86 16.46 -14.16
CA VAL A 266 11.09 16.16 -12.93
C VAL A 266 10.27 14.88 -13.10
N ARG A 267 9.57 14.72 -14.24
CA ARG A 267 8.80 13.50 -14.52
C ARG A 267 9.70 12.27 -14.59
N ARG A 268 10.77 12.29 -15.40
CA ARG A 268 11.72 11.17 -15.54
C ARG A 268 12.25 10.72 -14.18
N GLN A 269 12.71 11.68 -13.37
CA GLN A 269 13.32 11.37 -12.08
C GLN A 269 12.30 10.98 -11.01
N THR A 270 11.06 11.46 -11.10
CA THR A 270 9.94 11.00 -10.26
C THR A 270 9.56 9.55 -10.58
N ILE A 271 9.44 9.18 -11.85
CA ILE A 271 9.19 7.80 -12.29
C ILE A 271 10.35 6.89 -11.89
N ALA A 272 11.60 7.34 -12.02
CA ALA A 272 12.79 6.66 -11.55
C ALA A 272 12.91 6.60 -10.02
N ARG A 273 12.04 7.29 -9.28
CA ARG A 273 12.00 7.37 -7.79
C ARG A 273 13.24 8.00 -7.17
N LYS A 274 14.00 8.78 -7.94
CA LYS A 274 15.17 9.52 -7.48
C LYS A 274 14.80 10.94 -7.01
N PHE A 275 13.67 11.46 -7.47
CA PHE A 275 13.17 12.78 -7.16
C PHE A 275 11.73 12.74 -6.62
N VAL A 276 11.39 13.67 -5.72
CA VAL A 276 10.04 13.83 -5.16
C VAL A 276 9.65 15.31 -5.28
N PRO A 277 8.75 15.65 -6.23
CA PRO A 277 8.24 17.02 -6.35
C PRO A 277 7.30 17.32 -5.17
N VAL A 278 7.49 18.50 -4.56
CA VAL A 278 6.75 18.93 -3.37
C VAL A 278 5.80 20.06 -3.71
N PHE A 279 4.51 19.82 -3.54
CA PHE A 279 3.40 20.75 -3.72
C PHE A 279 2.93 21.30 -2.38
N LEU A 280 2.29 22.45 -2.41
CA LEU A 280 1.88 23.21 -1.23
C LEU A 280 0.39 23.52 -1.25
N GLY A 281 -0.25 23.59 -0.07
CA GLY A 281 -1.62 24.04 -0.01
C GLY A 281 -2.30 23.92 1.34
N SER A 282 -3.58 24.24 1.33
CA SER A 282 -4.53 23.97 2.40
C SER A 282 -5.81 23.37 1.84
N ALA A 283 -5.97 22.07 2.01
CA ALA A 283 -7.18 21.38 1.60
C ALA A 283 -8.43 21.95 2.31
N TYR A 284 -8.29 22.35 3.58
CA TYR A 284 -9.39 22.93 4.36
C TYR A 284 -9.84 24.30 3.80
N LYS A 285 -8.89 25.14 3.38
CA LYS A 285 -9.15 26.45 2.78
C LYS A 285 -9.35 26.40 1.27
N ASN A 286 -9.42 25.21 0.68
CA ASN A 286 -9.65 25.01 -0.77
C ASN A 286 -8.56 25.66 -1.66
N LYS A 287 -7.29 25.62 -1.23
CA LYS A 287 -6.17 26.25 -1.93
C LYS A 287 -5.07 25.23 -2.28
N GLY A 288 -4.61 25.23 -3.52
CA GLY A 288 -3.48 24.41 -3.99
C GLY A 288 -3.87 23.00 -4.48
N VAL A 289 -5.11 22.55 -4.34
CA VAL A 289 -5.52 21.19 -4.70
C VAL A 289 -5.57 20.98 -6.23
N GLN A 290 -6.04 21.99 -6.98
CA GLN A 290 -6.06 21.93 -8.44
C GLN A 290 -4.64 21.82 -9.02
N LEU A 291 -3.70 22.60 -8.48
CA LEU A 291 -2.30 22.57 -8.90
C LEU A 291 -1.64 21.21 -8.55
N LEU A 292 -2.04 20.59 -7.43
CA LEU A 292 -1.61 19.23 -7.11
C LEU A 292 -2.15 18.22 -8.14
N LEU A 293 -3.40 18.35 -8.59
CA LEU A 293 -3.98 17.48 -9.63
C LEU A 293 -3.27 17.64 -10.97
N ASP A 294 -2.87 18.86 -11.33
CA ASP A 294 -2.00 19.10 -12.48
C ASP A 294 -0.66 18.37 -12.33
N GLY A 295 -0.03 18.48 -11.14
CA GLY A 295 1.19 17.76 -10.82
C GLY A 295 1.05 16.22 -10.86
N VAL A 296 -0.10 15.66 -10.46
CA VAL A 296 -0.41 14.24 -10.61
C VAL A 296 -0.38 13.83 -12.09
N ASN A 297 -1.00 14.62 -12.95
CA ASN A 297 -1.02 14.37 -14.39
C ASN A 297 0.38 14.47 -15.01
N ASP A 298 1.13 15.51 -14.62
CA ASP A 298 2.42 15.84 -15.22
C ASP A 298 3.54 14.91 -14.77
N TYR A 299 3.56 14.48 -13.49
CA TYR A 299 4.75 13.85 -12.89
C TYR A 299 4.57 12.41 -12.45
N LEU A 300 3.35 11.94 -12.17
CA LEU A 300 3.15 10.53 -11.81
C LEU A 300 3.06 9.62 -13.05
N PRO A 301 3.53 8.37 -12.93
CA PRO A 301 3.55 7.43 -14.05
C PRO A 301 2.14 6.99 -14.46
N SER A 302 2.00 6.67 -15.73
CA SER A 302 0.91 5.86 -16.27
C SER A 302 1.21 4.37 -16.11
N PRO A 303 0.21 3.47 -16.17
CA PRO A 303 0.42 2.04 -15.97
C PRO A 303 1.50 1.38 -16.86
N PRO A 304 1.69 1.76 -18.15
CA PRO A 304 2.74 1.21 -18.99
C PRO A 304 4.18 1.62 -18.57
N GLU A 305 4.31 2.74 -17.87
CA GLU A 305 5.63 3.26 -17.43
C GLU A 305 6.15 2.55 -16.16
N VAL A 306 5.30 1.73 -15.53
CA VAL A 306 5.66 0.97 -14.33
C VAL A 306 5.96 -0.48 -14.69
N GLN A 307 7.14 -0.96 -14.29
CA GLN A 307 7.53 -2.34 -14.49
C GLN A 307 6.82 -3.26 -13.49
N ASN A 308 5.92 -4.08 -13.98
CA ASN A 308 5.23 -5.08 -13.19
C ASN A 308 5.76 -6.48 -13.51
N LYS A 309 5.97 -7.30 -12.48
CA LYS A 309 6.49 -8.66 -12.59
C LYS A 309 5.49 -9.68 -12.08
N ALA A 310 5.49 -10.85 -12.69
CA ALA A 310 4.78 -12.04 -12.26
C ALA A 310 5.74 -13.23 -12.17
N LEU A 311 5.32 -14.30 -11.52
CA LEU A 311 6.04 -15.57 -11.43
C LEU A 311 5.38 -16.57 -12.37
N ASP A 312 6.14 -17.22 -13.24
CA ASP A 312 5.66 -18.30 -14.10
C ASP A 312 5.69 -19.62 -13.33
N LEU A 313 4.52 -20.09 -12.92
CA LEU A 313 4.36 -21.32 -12.14
C LEU A 313 4.70 -22.59 -12.94
N ASN A 314 4.80 -22.49 -14.28
CA ASN A 314 5.23 -23.60 -15.14
C ASN A 314 6.75 -23.68 -15.29
N LYS A 315 7.50 -22.65 -14.82
CA LYS A 315 8.95 -22.52 -14.96
C LYS A 315 9.62 -22.22 -13.61
N ASP A 316 9.35 -23.04 -12.61
CA ASP A 316 9.94 -22.94 -11.27
C ASP A 316 9.90 -21.51 -10.69
N GLU A 317 8.75 -20.83 -10.85
CA GLU A 317 8.54 -19.45 -10.37
C GLU A 317 9.51 -18.42 -10.98
N ALA A 318 9.97 -18.64 -12.23
CA ALA A 318 10.80 -17.65 -12.92
C ALA A 318 10.07 -16.31 -13.07
N GLU A 319 10.77 -15.20 -12.83
CA GLU A 319 10.22 -13.86 -13.00
C GLU A 319 9.94 -13.57 -14.49
N VAL A 320 8.72 -13.12 -14.77
CA VAL A 320 8.27 -12.65 -16.08
C VAL A 320 7.82 -11.21 -15.98
N GLN A 321 8.30 -10.35 -16.87
CA GLN A 321 7.84 -8.97 -16.96
C GLN A 321 6.50 -8.92 -17.68
N LEU A 322 5.50 -8.30 -17.05
CA LEU A 322 4.18 -8.07 -17.64
C LEU A 322 4.20 -6.81 -18.50
N GLN A 323 3.51 -6.88 -19.63
CA GLN A 323 3.31 -5.75 -20.52
C GLN A 323 1.88 -5.23 -20.35
N CYS A 324 1.73 -3.92 -20.18
CA CYS A 324 0.43 -3.28 -20.05
C CYS A 324 -0.26 -3.16 -21.42
N ASP A 325 -0.62 -4.30 -22.00
CA ASP A 325 -1.31 -4.42 -23.29
C ASP A 325 -2.60 -5.23 -23.14
N SER A 326 -3.71 -4.66 -23.60
CA SER A 326 -5.05 -5.27 -23.54
C SER A 326 -5.26 -6.44 -24.50
N ASN A 327 -4.36 -6.66 -25.46
CA ASN A 327 -4.42 -7.75 -26.43
C ASN A 327 -3.72 -9.04 -25.98
N LEU A 328 -2.91 -8.95 -24.95
CA LEU A 328 -2.18 -10.10 -24.38
C LEU A 328 -3.08 -10.95 -23.46
N PRO A 329 -2.63 -12.15 -23.05
CA PRO A 329 -3.34 -12.98 -22.08
C PRO A 329 -3.69 -12.23 -20.79
N LEU A 330 -4.87 -12.51 -20.23
CA LEU A 330 -5.31 -11.85 -19.00
C LEU A 330 -4.43 -12.21 -17.82
N VAL A 331 -3.94 -11.19 -17.11
CA VAL A 331 -3.33 -11.30 -15.78
C VAL A 331 -3.88 -10.19 -14.90
N ALA A 332 -4.59 -10.57 -13.86
CA ALA A 332 -5.27 -9.65 -12.96
C ALA A 332 -5.14 -10.07 -11.50
N LEU A 333 -5.10 -9.12 -10.59
CA LEU A 333 -4.93 -9.33 -9.15
C LEU A 333 -6.18 -8.90 -8.38
N ALA A 334 -6.76 -9.82 -7.61
CA ALA A 334 -7.79 -9.51 -6.64
C ALA A 334 -7.13 -8.97 -5.37
N PHE A 335 -7.19 -7.66 -5.13
CA PHE A 335 -6.46 -7.05 -4.01
C PHE A 335 -7.32 -6.72 -2.80
N LYS A 336 -8.62 -6.49 -2.96
CA LYS A 336 -9.53 -6.17 -1.87
C LYS A 336 -10.84 -6.92 -2.01
N LEU A 337 -11.37 -7.40 -0.89
CA LEU A 337 -12.66 -8.07 -0.79
C LEU A 337 -13.56 -7.27 0.13
N GLU A 338 -14.80 -7.09 -0.27
CA GLU A 338 -15.86 -6.52 0.56
C GLU A 338 -17.07 -7.45 0.52
N GLU A 339 -17.69 -7.66 1.66
CA GLU A 339 -18.94 -8.39 1.73
C GLU A 339 -20.10 -7.39 1.67
N SER A 340 -21.00 -7.58 0.72
CA SER A 340 -22.22 -6.81 0.63
C SER A 340 -23.45 -7.70 0.79
N ARG A 341 -24.62 -7.09 0.99
CA ARG A 341 -25.90 -7.81 1.00
C ARG A 341 -26.18 -8.54 -0.34
N PHE A 342 -25.49 -8.19 -1.40
CA PHE A 342 -25.59 -8.79 -2.73
C PHE A 342 -24.51 -9.86 -2.99
N GLY A 343 -23.70 -10.22 -2.00
CA GLY A 343 -22.58 -11.14 -2.10
C GLY A 343 -21.21 -10.47 -2.04
N GLN A 344 -20.19 -11.27 -2.27
CA GLN A 344 -18.81 -10.80 -2.24
C GLN A 344 -18.51 -9.88 -3.43
N LEU A 345 -18.01 -8.68 -3.14
CA LEU A 345 -17.46 -7.72 -4.07
C LEU A 345 -15.94 -7.83 -4.04
N THR A 346 -15.33 -8.12 -5.18
CA THR A 346 -13.89 -8.32 -5.31
C THR A 346 -13.31 -7.22 -6.18
N TYR A 347 -12.42 -6.40 -5.63
CA TYR A 347 -11.68 -5.38 -6.38
C TYR A 347 -10.50 -6.03 -7.07
N ILE A 348 -10.38 -5.77 -8.37
CA ILE A 348 -9.40 -6.39 -9.25
C ILE A 348 -8.65 -5.29 -10.02
N ARG A 349 -7.32 -5.36 -10.04
CA ARG A 349 -6.49 -4.63 -10.98
C ARG A 349 -6.10 -5.52 -12.13
N VAL A 350 -6.34 -5.08 -13.36
CA VAL A 350 -5.89 -5.75 -14.58
C VAL A 350 -4.49 -5.23 -14.93
N TYR A 351 -3.49 -6.11 -14.97
CA TYR A 351 -2.12 -5.76 -15.34
C TYR A 351 -1.85 -6.00 -16.82
N GLN A 352 -2.46 -7.02 -17.39
CA GLN A 352 -2.29 -7.43 -18.78
C GLN A 352 -3.60 -8.03 -19.29
N GLY A 353 -3.89 -7.87 -20.58
CA GLY A 353 -5.08 -8.43 -21.19
C GLY A 353 -6.36 -7.64 -20.92
N THR A 354 -7.49 -8.26 -21.18
CA THR A 354 -8.82 -7.67 -21.02
C THR A 354 -9.74 -8.57 -20.22
N LEU A 355 -10.34 -8.04 -19.16
CA LEU A 355 -11.39 -8.70 -18.38
C LEU A 355 -12.76 -8.30 -18.93
N ARG A 356 -13.62 -9.28 -19.26
CA ARG A 356 -14.94 -9.05 -19.85
C ARG A 356 -16.04 -9.73 -19.05
N LYS A 357 -17.19 -9.09 -18.98
CA LYS A 357 -18.42 -9.68 -18.44
C LYS A 357 -18.80 -10.94 -19.20
N GLY A 358 -19.17 -12.00 -18.47
CA GLY A 358 -19.61 -13.28 -19.03
C GLY A 358 -18.47 -14.25 -19.40
N THR A 359 -17.19 -13.80 -19.42
CA THR A 359 -16.04 -14.68 -19.66
C THR A 359 -15.66 -15.47 -18.41
N TYR A 360 -14.80 -16.46 -18.59
CA TYR A 360 -14.23 -17.23 -17.48
C TYR A 360 -12.85 -16.73 -17.15
N ALA A 361 -12.55 -16.64 -15.84
CA ALA A 361 -11.23 -16.41 -15.32
C ALA A 361 -10.83 -17.58 -14.42
N THR A 362 -9.55 -17.94 -14.46
CA THR A 362 -8.97 -19.03 -13.69
C THR A 362 -8.16 -18.46 -12.54
N ASN A 363 -8.47 -18.85 -11.31
CA ASN A 363 -7.64 -18.52 -10.15
C ASN A 363 -6.41 -19.43 -10.18
N THR A 364 -5.21 -18.86 -10.31
CA THR A 364 -3.95 -19.63 -10.49
C THR A 364 -3.56 -20.42 -9.25
N LYS A 365 -3.96 -19.96 -8.06
CA LYS A 365 -3.67 -20.62 -6.78
C LYS A 365 -4.52 -21.88 -6.56
N THR A 366 -5.82 -21.81 -6.90
CA THR A 366 -6.77 -22.90 -6.65
C THR A 366 -7.06 -23.73 -7.90
N GLY A 367 -6.69 -23.29 -9.09
CA GLY A 367 -7.06 -23.88 -10.37
C GLY A 367 -8.54 -23.72 -10.73
N LYS A 368 -9.35 -23.09 -9.86
CA LYS A 368 -10.80 -22.96 -10.05
C LYS A 368 -11.12 -21.97 -11.17
N LYS A 369 -11.91 -22.42 -12.14
CA LYS A 369 -12.43 -21.60 -13.22
C LYS A 369 -13.76 -20.97 -12.81
N THR A 370 -13.81 -19.64 -12.79
CA THR A 370 -14.99 -18.89 -12.32
C THR A 370 -15.50 -17.98 -13.42
N ARG A 371 -16.80 -17.95 -13.65
CA ARG A 371 -17.42 -17.00 -14.60
C ARG A 371 -17.48 -15.62 -13.96
N ILE A 372 -17.22 -14.58 -14.74
CA ILE A 372 -17.33 -13.18 -14.33
C ILE A 372 -18.76 -12.70 -14.60
N PRO A 373 -19.64 -12.64 -13.61
CA PRO A 373 -21.06 -12.36 -13.87
C PRO A 373 -21.33 -10.88 -14.09
N ARG A 374 -20.66 -10.00 -13.35
CA ARG A 374 -20.87 -8.54 -13.40
C ARG A 374 -19.59 -7.80 -13.09
N LEU A 375 -19.27 -6.81 -13.93
CA LEU A 375 -18.15 -5.87 -13.75
C LEU A 375 -18.72 -4.50 -13.41
N VAL A 376 -18.16 -3.86 -12.38
CA VAL A 376 -18.58 -2.51 -11.97
C VAL A 376 -17.36 -1.62 -11.67
N ARG A 377 -17.44 -0.36 -12.04
CA ARG A 377 -16.55 0.67 -11.51
C ARG A 377 -17.18 1.26 -10.26
N MET A 378 -16.38 1.37 -9.21
CA MET A 378 -16.83 1.88 -7.92
C MET A 378 -16.59 3.37 -7.80
N HIS A 379 -17.55 4.07 -7.23
CA HIS A 379 -17.41 5.44 -6.74
C HIS A 379 -17.95 5.47 -5.32
N ALA A 380 -17.06 5.29 -4.35
CA ALA A 380 -17.46 4.99 -2.96
C ALA A 380 -18.50 3.84 -2.95
N ASN A 381 -19.76 4.13 -2.60
CA ASN A 381 -20.85 3.16 -2.57
C ASN A 381 -21.66 3.06 -3.87
N GLU A 382 -21.39 3.92 -4.85
CA GLU A 382 -22.09 3.91 -6.14
C GLU A 382 -21.39 2.98 -7.14
N MET A 383 -22.19 2.27 -7.93
CA MET A 383 -21.73 1.24 -8.86
C MET A 383 -22.15 1.56 -10.28
N VAL A 384 -21.19 1.64 -11.18
CA VAL A 384 -21.43 1.84 -12.61
C VAL A 384 -21.05 0.56 -13.35
N ASP A 385 -22.03 -0.05 -14.02
CA ASP A 385 -21.80 -1.28 -14.81
C ASP A 385 -20.88 -1.01 -16.01
N VAL A 386 -19.94 -1.93 -16.25
CA VAL A 386 -19.06 -1.92 -17.41
C VAL A 386 -19.02 -3.31 -18.05
N ASP A 387 -18.90 -3.37 -19.39
CA ASP A 387 -18.86 -4.64 -20.10
C ASP A 387 -17.46 -5.24 -20.21
N SER A 388 -16.44 -4.39 -20.26
CA SER A 388 -15.03 -4.81 -20.37
C SER A 388 -14.08 -3.78 -19.78
N VAL A 389 -12.94 -4.26 -19.29
CA VAL A 389 -11.86 -3.46 -18.70
C VAL A 389 -10.54 -3.98 -19.21
N GLY A 390 -9.68 -3.08 -19.70
CA GLY A 390 -8.36 -3.40 -20.24
C GLY A 390 -7.24 -3.34 -19.21
N ALA A 391 -6.02 -3.61 -19.67
CA ALA A 391 -4.80 -3.49 -18.89
C ALA A 391 -4.64 -2.08 -18.30
N GLY A 392 -4.12 -2.00 -17.08
CA GLY A 392 -3.85 -0.75 -16.35
C GLY A 392 -5.03 -0.23 -15.52
N ASP A 393 -6.23 -0.79 -15.63
CA ASP A 393 -7.43 -0.26 -14.95
C ASP A 393 -7.78 -1.06 -13.67
N VAL A 394 -8.59 -0.45 -12.82
CA VAL A 394 -9.12 -1.02 -11.57
C VAL A 394 -10.63 -1.16 -11.66
N VAL A 395 -11.15 -2.32 -11.30
CA VAL A 395 -12.57 -2.67 -11.42
C VAL A 395 -12.99 -3.55 -10.23
N ALA A 396 -14.28 -3.59 -9.95
CA ALA A 396 -14.84 -4.54 -9.00
C ALA A 396 -15.73 -5.59 -9.69
N VAL A 397 -15.72 -6.81 -9.17
CA VAL A 397 -16.47 -7.95 -9.69
C VAL A 397 -17.36 -8.51 -8.61
N PHE A 398 -18.61 -8.80 -8.93
CA PHE A 398 -19.53 -9.49 -8.02
C PHE A 398 -19.48 -11.00 -8.17
N GLY A 399 -19.71 -11.72 -7.05
CA GLY A 399 -19.97 -13.15 -7.05
C GLY A 399 -18.79 -14.03 -7.43
N VAL A 400 -17.56 -13.51 -7.32
CA VAL A 400 -16.33 -14.28 -7.48
C VAL A 400 -15.76 -14.59 -6.11
N GLU A 401 -15.84 -15.83 -5.69
CA GLU A 401 -15.23 -16.28 -4.44
C GLU A 401 -13.73 -16.46 -4.61
N CYS A 402 -12.96 -15.69 -3.87
CA CYS A 402 -11.50 -15.76 -3.82
C CYS A 402 -10.99 -15.26 -2.47
N SER A 403 -9.70 -15.35 -2.27
CA SER A 403 -8.97 -14.70 -1.17
C SER A 403 -8.30 -13.43 -1.66
N SER A 404 -7.97 -12.54 -0.73
CA SER A 404 -7.17 -11.37 -1.04
C SER A 404 -5.80 -11.81 -1.60
N MET A 405 -5.32 -11.13 -2.65
CA MET A 405 -4.10 -11.41 -3.39
C MET A 405 -4.13 -12.66 -4.29
N ASP A 406 -5.30 -13.21 -4.60
CA ASP A 406 -5.41 -14.23 -5.62
C ASP A 406 -5.21 -13.64 -7.02
N THR A 407 -4.45 -14.35 -7.87
CA THR A 407 -4.23 -13.97 -9.27
C THR A 407 -5.23 -14.68 -10.19
N PHE A 408 -5.79 -13.94 -11.12
CA PHE A 408 -6.70 -14.44 -12.13
C PHE A 408 -6.09 -14.32 -13.53
N THR A 409 -6.19 -15.40 -14.31
CA THR A 409 -5.78 -15.46 -15.72
C THR A 409 -6.93 -15.97 -16.59
N ASP A 410 -6.77 -15.91 -17.91
CA ASP A 410 -7.70 -16.55 -18.86
C ASP A 410 -7.49 -18.06 -18.98
N GLY A 411 -6.45 -18.59 -18.34
CA GLY A 411 -6.06 -20.00 -18.38
C GLY A 411 -5.07 -20.36 -19.52
N SER A 412 -4.70 -19.40 -20.36
CA SER A 412 -3.65 -19.59 -21.38
C SER A 412 -2.23 -19.51 -20.80
N VAL A 413 -2.10 -18.74 -19.70
CA VAL A 413 -0.86 -18.56 -18.94
C VAL A 413 -1.08 -18.94 -17.48
N ASN A 414 -0.04 -19.47 -16.82
CA ASN A 414 -0.07 -19.85 -15.42
C ASN A 414 0.85 -18.92 -14.61
N TYR A 415 0.49 -17.65 -14.57
CA TYR A 415 1.24 -16.61 -13.87
C TYR A 415 0.64 -16.30 -12.50
N SER A 416 1.49 -16.11 -11.51
CA SER A 416 1.12 -15.66 -10.18
C SER A 416 1.77 -14.31 -9.90
N LEU A 417 0.98 -13.34 -9.48
CA LEU A 417 1.51 -12.05 -9.03
C LEU A 417 2.06 -12.20 -7.61
N VAL A 418 3.22 -11.57 -7.36
CA VAL A 418 3.85 -11.58 -6.05
C VAL A 418 2.89 -11.04 -4.99
N SER A 419 2.71 -11.80 -3.91
CA SER A 419 1.85 -11.45 -2.81
C SER A 419 2.36 -10.20 -2.06
N MET A 420 1.46 -9.54 -1.32
CA MET A 420 1.85 -8.45 -0.43
C MET A 420 2.57 -8.97 0.82
N PHE A 421 3.31 -8.08 1.47
CA PHE A 421 3.87 -8.35 2.79
C PHE A 421 2.76 -8.35 3.85
N VAL A 422 2.61 -9.47 4.56
CA VAL A 422 1.64 -9.60 5.65
C VAL A 422 2.40 -9.55 6.98
N PRO A 423 2.27 -8.47 7.77
CA PRO A 423 2.92 -8.36 9.06
C PRO A 423 2.36 -9.40 10.05
N LYS A 424 3.17 -9.78 11.03
CA LYS A 424 2.71 -10.66 12.11
C LYS A 424 1.83 -9.86 13.08
N PRO A 425 0.74 -10.46 13.60
CA PRO A 425 -0.08 -9.82 14.62
C PRO A 425 0.73 -9.57 15.90
N VAL A 426 0.44 -8.47 16.58
CA VAL A 426 1.16 -8.03 17.79
C VAL A 426 0.31 -8.10 19.06
N MET A 427 -1.02 -8.20 18.92
CA MET A 427 -1.95 -8.25 20.05
C MET A 427 -2.93 -9.41 19.89
N SER A 428 -3.34 -9.99 21.01
CA SER A 428 -4.28 -11.12 21.05
C SER A 428 -5.33 -10.92 22.14
N LEU A 429 -6.57 -11.24 21.84
CA LEU A 429 -7.70 -11.25 22.77
C LEU A 429 -8.42 -12.60 22.71
N ALA A 430 -8.84 -13.09 23.87
CA ALA A 430 -9.80 -14.18 23.94
C ALA A 430 -11.19 -13.63 23.66
N VAL A 431 -11.95 -14.28 22.77
CA VAL A 431 -13.28 -13.84 22.37
C VAL A 431 -14.24 -15.02 22.40
N ARG A 432 -15.45 -14.77 22.87
CA ARG A 432 -16.55 -15.74 22.82
C ARG A 432 -17.88 -15.03 22.59
N PRO A 433 -18.82 -15.66 21.89
CA PRO A 433 -20.18 -15.12 21.82
C PRO A 433 -20.81 -15.07 23.21
N LYS A 434 -21.58 -14.05 23.48
CA LYS A 434 -22.32 -13.86 24.75
C LYS A 434 -23.40 -14.95 24.91
N ASP A 435 -24.03 -15.29 23.78
CA ASP A 435 -25.07 -16.32 23.70
C ASP A 435 -24.59 -17.48 22.83
N SER A 436 -24.77 -18.72 23.31
CA SER A 436 -24.42 -19.93 22.57
C SER A 436 -25.24 -20.11 21.28
N GLN A 437 -26.43 -19.54 21.20
CA GLN A 437 -27.24 -19.56 19.97
C GLN A 437 -26.60 -18.78 18.82
N GLN A 438 -25.73 -17.82 19.13
CA GLN A 438 -25.00 -17.01 18.15
C GLN A 438 -23.71 -17.68 17.65
N ALA A 439 -23.33 -18.88 18.13
CA ALA A 439 -22.08 -19.56 17.77
C ALA A 439 -21.94 -19.83 16.26
N ALA A 440 -23.02 -20.12 15.56
CA ALA A 440 -23.01 -20.33 14.11
C ALA A 440 -22.68 -19.04 13.35
N ASN A 441 -23.31 -17.92 13.74
CA ASN A 441 -23.05 -16.60 13.16
C ASN A 441 -21.64 -16.12 13.51
N PHE A 442 -21.15 -16.39 14.72
CA PHE A 442 -19.79 -16.10 15.16
C PHE A 442 -18.76 -16.81 14.27
N SER A 443 -18.92 -18.12 14.06
CA SER A 443 -18.03 -18.90 13.19
C SER A 443 -18.06 -18.40 11.74
N LYS A 444 -19.24 -18.03 11.24
CA LYS A 444 -19.42 -17.46 9.91
C LYS A 444 -18.70 -16.10 9.79
N ALA A 445 -18.87 -15.21 10.77
CA ALA A 445 -18.22 -13.90 10.80
C ALA A 445 -16.70 -14.04 10.80
N ILE A 446 -16.14 -14.86 11.70
CA ILE A 446 -14.70 -15.13 11.78
C ILE A 446 -14.16 -15.67 10.45
N GLY A 447 -14.84 -16.66 9.85
CA GLY A 447 -14.40 -17.26 8.59
C GLY A 447 -14.43 -16.29 7.42
N LYS A 448 -15.28 -15.26 7.44
CA LYS A 448 -15.30 -14.20 6.43
C LYS A 448 -14.20 -13.16 6.69
N PHE A 449 -14.08 -12.68 7.91
CA PHE A 449 -13.08 -11.68 8.26
C PHE A 449 -11.63 -12.17 8.07
N THR A 450 -11.33 -13.43 8.36
CA THR A 450 -10.01 -14.01 8.09
C THR A 450 -9.69 -14.17 6.60
N ARG A 451 -10.70 -14.23 5.72
CA ARG A 451 -10.51 -14.18 4.25
C ARG A 451 -10.31 -12.74 3.75
N GLU A 452 -11.04 -11.80 4.36
CA GLU A 452 -10.94 -10.38 4.06
C GLU A 452 -9.58 -9.82 4.52
N ASP A 453 -9.16 -10.13 5.75
CA ASP A 453 -7.93 -9.62 6.36
C ASP A 453 -6.97 -10.73 6.78
N PRO A 454 -5.84 -10.92 6.08
CA PRO A 454 -4.85 -11.93 6.42
C PRO A 454 -4.03 -11.63 7.69
N THR A 455 -4.13 -10.42 8.26
CA THR A 455 -3.50 -10.08 9.55
C THR A 455 -4.37 -10.47 10.73
N LEU A 456 -5.68 -10.64 10.53
CA LEU A 456 -6.57 -11.18 11.54
C LEU A 456 -6.40 -12.71 11.62
N LYS A 457 -5.73 -13.18 12.66
CA LYS A 457 -5.55 -14.62 12.90
C LYS A 457 -6.48 -15.10 13.99
N VAL A 458 -7.01 -16.29 13.80
CA VAL A 458 -7.87 -16.94 14.77
C VAL A 458 -7.28 -18.29 15.11
N SER A 459 -7.17 -18.58 16.39
CA SER A 459 -6.71 -19.86 16.90
C SER A 459 -7.57 -20.28 18.09
N ILE A 460 -7.65 -21.59 18.33
CA ILE A 460 -8.29 -22.14 19.51
C ILE A 460 -7.16 -22.69 20.39
N ASP A 461 -7.06 -22.20 21.61
CA ASP A 461 -6.10 -22.76 22.57
C ASP A 461 -6.56 -24.18 22.95
N PRO A 462 -5.77 -25.22 22.65
CA PRO A 462 -6.16 -26.59 22.90
C PRO A 462 -6.32 -26.95 24.40
N LYS A 463 -5.78 -26.13 25.30
CA LYS A 463 -5.84 -26.37 26.75
C LYS A 463 -7.02 -25.69 27.40
N THR A 464 -7.26 -24.42 27.05
CA THR A 464 -8.34 -23.60 27.63
C THR A 464 -9.62 -23.65 26.81
N ASN A 465 -9.52 -24.17 25.59
CA ASN A 465 -10.60 -24.20 24.59
C ASN A 465 -11.17 -22.80 24.27
N GLN A 466 -10.34 -21.76 24.50
CA GLN A 466 -10.68 -20.37 24.21
C GLN A 466 -10.38 -20.06 22.73
N THR A 467 -11.31 -19.38 22.09
CA THR A 467 -11.04 -18.78 20.76
C THR A 467 -10.25 -17.50 20.98
N ILE A 468 -9.07 -17.43 20.39
CA ILE A 468 -8.16 -16.30 20.47
C ILE A 468 -8.14 -15.64 19.09
N ILE A 469 -8.44 -14.34 19.04
CA ILE A 469 -8.24 -13.49 17.88
C ILE A 469 -6.96 -12.68 18.06
N SER A 470 -6.15 -12.60 17.02
CA SER A 470 -4.89 -11.86 17.03
C SER A 470 -4.87 -10.87 15.87
N GLY A 471 -4.43 -9.64 16.11
CA GLY A 471 -4.42 -8.55 15.15
C GLY A 471 -3.28 -7.57 15.37
N MET A 472 -3.29 -6.48 14.62
CA MET A 472 -2.21 -5.49 14.58
C MET A 472 -2.22 -4.53 15.78
N GLY A 473 -3.37 -4.34 16.43
CA GLY A 473 -3.52 -3.44 17.57
C GLY A 473 -4.89 -3.55 18.21
N GLU A 474 -5.12 -2.77 19.27
CA GLU A 474 -6.36 -2.76 20.02
C GLU A 474 -7.54 -2.28 19.16
N LEU A 475 -7.35 -1.15 18.47
CA LEU A 475 -8.37 -0.59 17.59
C LEU A 475 -8.76 -1.55 16.46
N HIS A 476 -7.79 -2.30 15.90
CA HIS A 476 -8.02 -3.30 14.89
C HIS A 476 -8.98 -4.40 15.38
N LEU A 477 -8.70 -4.97 16.56
CA LEU A 477 -9.53 -6.01 17.16
C LEU A 477 -10.90 -5.49 17.60
N GLU A 478 -10.97 -4.28 18.17
CA GLU A 478 -12.21 -3.62 18.56
C GLU A 478 -13.17 -3.44 17.37
N ILE A 479 -12.63 -3.00 16.22
CA ILE A 479 -13.43 -2.81 15.00
C ILE A 479 -14.04 -4.13 14.52
N TYR A 480 -13.27 -5.24 14.51
CA TYR A 480 -13.83 -6.53 14.11
C TYR A 480 -14.88 -7.03 15.08
N ILE A 481 -14.73 -6.79 16.38
CA ILE A 481 -15.75 -7.13 17.38
C ILE A 481 -17.04 -6.31 17.15
N GLU A 482 -16.90 -5.02 16.89
CA GLU A 482 -18.05 -4.18 16.59
C GLU A 482 -18.71 -4.52 15.25
N ARG A 483 -17.93 -4.91 14.23
CA ARG A 483 -18.44 -5.44 12.97
C ARG A 483 -19.21 -6.76 13.16
N MET A 484 -18.72 -7.67 14.04
CA MET A 484 -19.46 -8.89 14.38
C MET A 484 -20.84 -8.55 14.93
N LYS A 485 -20.93 -7.52 15.78
CA LYS A 485 -22.19 -7.07 16.34
C LYS A 485 -23.11 -6.45 15.30
N ARG A 486 -22.61 -5.53 14.47
CA ARG A 486 -23.44 -4.77 13.50
C ARG A 486 -23.82 -5.60 12.29
N GLU A 487 -22.89 -6.39 11.73
CA GLU A 487 -23.09 -7.11 10.47
C GLU A 487 -23.70 -8.51 10.67
N TYR A 488 -23.40 -9.16 11.80
CA TYR A 488 -23.82 -10.55 12.08
C TYR A 488 -24.73 -10.70 13.29
N GLY A 489 -24.99 -9.62 14.03
CA GLY A 489 -25.83 -9.63 15.24
C GLY A 489 -25.20 -10.44 16.39
N VAL A 490 -23.86 -10.55 16.44
CA VAL A 490 -23.15 -11.33 17.44
C VAL A 490 -22.54 -10.42 18.50
N GLU A 491 -23.08 -10.42 19.70
CA GLU A 491 -22.45 -9.79 20.85
C GLU A 491 -21.33 -10.69 21.39
N CYS A 492 -20.12 -10.15 21.49
CA CYS A 492 -18.95 -10.87 21.98
C CYS A 492 -18.53 -10.41 23.37
N ILE A 493 -18.07 -11.35 24.18
CA ILE A 493 -17.36 -11.08 25.42
C ILE A 493 -15.87 -11.25 25.13
N THR A 494 -15.09 -10.22 25.46
CA THR A 494 -13.65 -10.17 25.25
C THR A 494 -12.91 -10.18 26.58
N GLY A 495 -11.69 -10.71 26.56
CA GLY A 495 -10.82 -10.74 27.71
C GLY A 495 -9.39 -11.11 27.32
N ASN A 496 -8.48 -11.01 28.26
CA ASN A 496 -7.11 -11.49 28.03
C ASN A 496 -7.09 -13.00 27.88
N PRO A 497 -6.25 -13.57 27.00
CA PRO A 497 -6.05 -15.01 26.93
C PRO A 497 -5.62 -15.57 28.30
N SER A 498 -6.18 -16.73 28.67
CA SER A 498 -5.81 -17.38 29.93
C SER A 498 -4.36 -17.86 29.88
N VAL A 499 -3.62 -17.56 30.92
CA VAL A 499 -2.23 -18.01 31.06
C VAL A 499 -2.20 -19.40 31.67
N ASN A 500 -1.63 -20.35 30.97
CA ASN A 500 -1.41 -21.71 31.49
C ASN A 500 -0.15 -21.69 32.36
N TYR A 501 -0.34 -21.60 33.68
CA TYR A 501 0.74 -21.75 34.62
C TYR A 501 1.21 -23.21 34.66
N LYS A 502 2.52 -23.40 34.69
CA LYS A 502 3.14 -24.70 34.89
C LYS A 502 3.93 -24.65 36.20
N GLU A 503 3.76 -25.70 36.98
CA GLU A 503 4.56 -25.88 38.18
C GLU A 503 5.92 -26.42 37.81
N THR A 504 6.96 -25.96 38.53
CA THR A 504 8.33 -26.46 38.41
C THR A 504 8.92 -26.59 39.80
N ILE A 505 9.85 -27.54 39.93
CA ILE A 505 10.58 -27.75 41.18
C ILE A 505 11.72 -26.73 41.26
N THR A 506 11.68 -25.85 42.27
CA THR A 506 12.69 -24.79 42.47
C THR A 506 13.78 -25.19 43.46
N SER A 507 13.57 -26.22 44.29
CA SER A 507 14.52 -26.73 45.27
C SER A 507 14.53 -28.26 45.30
N ARG A 508 15.66 -28.82 45.67
CA ARG A 508 15.81 -30.27 45.84
C ARG A 508 15.03 -30.71 47.07
N SER A 509 14.07 -31.61 46.91
CA SER A 509 13.33 -32.22 48.01
C SER A 509 13.54 -33.72 47.99
N ASN A 510 13.86 -34.28 49.16
CA ASN A 510 13.95 -35.73 49.35
C ASN A 510 12.60 -36.21 49.86
N PHE A 511 11.94 -37.03 49.09
CA PHE A 511 10.70 -37.67 49.54
C PHE A 511 10.74 -39.16 49.25
N ASN A 512 10.07 -39.92 50.11
CA ASN A 512 9.88 -41.34 49.92
C ASN A 512 8.38 -41.61 49.79
N TYR A 513 7.93 -41.89 48.57
CA TYR A 513 6.51 -42.11 48.24
C TYR A 513 6.32 -43.49 47.64
N LEU A 514 5.54 -44.33 48.34
CA LEU A 514 5.12 -45.64 47.83
C LEU A 514 3.79 -45.51 47.09
N HIS A 515 3.85 -45.49 45.78
CA HIS A 515 2.61 -45.54 44.98
C HIS A 515 2.05 -46.96 44.95
N LYS A 516 0.93 -47.18 45.67
CA LYS A 516 0.23 -48.46 45.71
C LYS A 516 -1.12 -48.30 45.03
N LYS A 517 -1.20 -48.69 43.77
CA LYS A 517 -2.46 -48.76 43.04
C LYS A 517 -2.81 -50.24 42.77
N GLN A 518 -3.88 -50.73 43.34
CA GLN A 518 -4.40 -52.06 43.10
C GLN A 518 -5.60 -51.92 42.14
N SER A 519 -5.46 -52.41 40.92
CA SER A 519 -6.57 -52.62 40.00
C SER A 519 -6.39 -54.00 39.38
N GLY A 520 -7.16 -55.00 39.86
CA GLY A 520 -7.28 -56.30 39.19
C GLY A 520 -6.01 -57.16 39.26
N GLY A 521 -5.62 -57.63 40.42
CA GLY A 521 -4.75 -58.83 40.60
C GLY A 521 -3.24 -58.66 40.53
N SER A 522 -2.65 -57.63 39.97
CA SER A 522 -1.22 -57.35 39.99
C SER A 522 -0.94 -55.89 40.29
N GLY A 523 -0.18 -55.61 41.36
CA GLY A 523 0.22 -54.25 41.77
C GLY A 523 1.52 -53.81 41.08
N LEU A 524 1.54 -52.62 40.51
CA LEU A 524 2.72 -51.95 39.99
C LEU A 524 3.40 -51.15 41.14
N PHE A 525 4.63 -51.51 41.46
CA PHE A 525 5.46 -50.79 42.43
C PHE A 525 6.51 -49.95 41.67
N TYR A 526 6.45 -48.64 41.82
CA TYR A 526 7.52 -47.74 41.31
C TYR A 526 8.16 -46.97 42.47
N PRO A 527 9.44 -47.21 42.80
CA PRO A 527 10.17 -46.34 43.70
C PRO A 527 10.56 -45.06 42.94
N SER A 528 10.03 -43.92 43.40
CA SER A 528 10.09 -42.64 42.69
C SER A 528 11.41 -41.88 42.76
N ASN A 529 12.49 -42.53 43.19
CA ASN A 529 13.82 -41.88 43.34
C ASN A 529 14.51 -41.55 41.99
N TYR A 530 13.98 -42.04 40.85
CA TYR A 530 14.66 -41.87 39.56
C TYR A 530 14.15 -40.72 38.70
N VAL A 531 12.95 -40.18 38.93
CA VAL A 531 12.33 -39.20 38.01
C VAL A 531 13.02 -37.84 38.05
N VAL A 532 13.54 -37.41 39.21
CA VAL A 532 14.19 -36.08 39.33
C VAL A 532 15.60 -36.08 38.73
N ILE A 533 16.31 -37.20 38.77
CA ILE A 533 17.67 -37.33 38.18
C ILE A 533 17.56 -37.37 36.64
N PHE A 534 16.52 -37.98 36.09
CA PHE A 534 16.33 -38.07 34.63
C PHE A 534 16.02 -36.71 34.00
N LEU A 535 15.18 -35.89 34.64
CA LEU A 535 14.89 -34.53 34.19
C LEU A 535 16.12 -33.59 34.27
N LEU A 536 16.93 -33.74 35.36
CA LEU A 536 18.15 -32.96 35.49
C LEU A 536 19.22 -33.37 34.46
N LEU A 537 19.34 -34.67 34.16
CA LEU A 537 20.22 -35.21 33.11
C LEU A 537 19.75 -34.73 31.71
N LEU A 538 18.45 -34.72 31.46
CA LEU A 538 17.91 -34.25 30.18
C LEU A 538 18.18 -32.75 29.96
N VAL A 539 18.02 -31.91 31.00
CA VAL A 539 18.33 -30.47 30.95
C VAL A 539 19.83 -30.23 30.75
N ILE A 540 20.68 -31.01 31.40
CA ILE A 540 22.14 -30.94 31.23
C ILE A 540 22.55 -31.36 29.82
N ILE A 541 21.99 -32.45 29.28
CA ILE A 541 22.27 -32.90 27.90
C ILE A 541 21.79 -31.86 26.87
N LEU A 542 20.63 -31.26 27.07
CA LEU A 542 20.12 -30.17 26.20
C LEU A 542 21.02 -28.93 26.29
N PHE A 543 21.52 -28.58 27.47
CA PHE A 543 22.42 -27.46 27.66
C PHE A 543 23.78 -27.70 26.99
N TYR A 544 24.36 -28.88 27.11
CA TYR A 544 25.62 -29.25 26.45
C TYR A 544 25.46 -29.39 24.93
N SER A 545 24.33 -29.89 24.42
CA SER A 545 24.06 -29.93 22.99
C SER A 545 23.90 -28.54 22.40
N LEU A 546 23.25 -27.62 23.11
CA LEU A 546 23.12 -26.21 22.70
C LEU A 546 24.49 -25.50 22.71
N LEU A 547 25.32 -25.76 23.72
CA LEU A 547 26.70 -25.22 23.83
C LEU A 547 27.58 -25.76 22.69
N PHE A 548 27.45 -27.04 22.34
CA PHE A 548 28.16 -27.68 21.23
C PHE A 548 27.74 -27.07 19.86
N VAL A 549 26.46 -26.87 19.63
CA VAL A 549 25.96 -26.20 18.42
C VAL A 549 26.48 -24.77 18.31
N LEU A 550 26.49 -24.03 19.44
CA LEU A 550 27.02 -22.66 19.49
C LEU A 550 28.54 -22.61 19.20
N THR A 551 29.32 -23.58 19.77
CA THR A 551 30.77 -23.65 19.51
C THR A 551 31.08 -24.06 18.06
N VAL A 552 30.32 -24.98 17.47
CA VAL A 552 30.46 -25.35 16.06
C VAL A 552 30.08 -24.16 15.17
N TYR A 553 29.02 -23.42 15.51
CA TYR A 553 28.61 -22.23 14.75
C TYR A 553 29.68 -21.12 14.82
N MET A 554 30.24 -20.86 16.00
CA MET A 554 31.33 -19.87 16.17
C MET A 554 32.61 -20.29 15.45
N THR A 555 32.99 -21.58 15.48
CA THR A 555 34.18 -22.07 14.76
C THR A 555 33.99 -22.00 13.24
N VAL A 556 32.82 -22.31 12.72
CA VAL A 556 32.51 -22.14 11.28
C VAL A 556 32.55 -20.66 10.87
N TYR A 557 32.00 -19.77 11.71
CA TYR A 557 31.99 -18.32 11.44
C TYR A 557 33.38 -17.68 11.49
N LEU A 558 34.29 -18.20 12.34
CA LEU A 558 35.67 -17.75 12.44
C LEU A 558 36.58 -18.34 11.34
N LEU A 559 36.32 -19.57 10.89
CA LEU A 559 37.14 -20.22 9.86
C LEU A 559 36.76 -19.88 8.43
N LEU A 560 35.50 -19.53 8.16
CA LEU A 560 35.07 -19.13 6.81
C LEU A 560 35.82 -17.88 6.27
N PRO A 561 36.00 -16.78 7.04
CA PRO A 561 36.78 -15.65 6.56
C PRO A 561 38.26 -15.97 6.34
N LEU A 562 38.84 -16.83 7.19
CA LEU A 562 40.23 -17.27 7.05
C LEU A 562 40.44 -18.15 5.80
N TYR A 563 39.47 -18.99 5.46
CA TYR A 563 39.49 -19.79 4.23
C TYR A 563 39.38 -18.91 2.97
N TYR A 564 38.55 -17.89 3.00
CA TYR A 564 38.46 -16.93 1.89
C TYR A 564 39.71 -16.05 1.75
N LEU A 565 40.32 -15.63 2.88
CA LEU A 565 41.61 -14.93 2.88
C LEU A 565 42.74 -15.81 2.33
N TYR A 566 42.83 -17.08 2.73
CA TYR A 566 43.82 -18.04 2.21
C TYR A 566 43.64 -18.27 0.72
N ARG A 567 42.43 -18.37 0.22
CA ARG A 567 42.14 -18.55 -1.19
C ARG A 567 42.49 -17.31 -2.04
N SER A 568 42.33 -16.10 -1.50
CA SER A 568 42.73 -14.86 -2.18
C SER A 568 44.26 -14.71 -2.25
N VAL A 569 44.98 -15.10 -1.20
CA VAL A 569 46.44 -15.08 -1.18
C VAL A 569 47.03 -16.11 -2.18
N CYS A 570 46.48 -17.35 -2.22
CA CYS A 570 46.91 -18.35 -3.18
C CYS A 570 46.59 -17.97 -4.65
N SER A 571 45.57 -17.16 -4.90
CA SER A 571 45.30 -16.68 -6.28
C SER A 571 46.25 -15.57 -6.72
N CYS A 572 46.76 -14.75 -5.79
CA CYS A 572 47.79 -13.74 -6.07
C CYS A 572 49.15 -14.40 -6.42
N ASP A 573 49.53 -15.50 -5.79
CA ASP A 573 50.78 -16.20 -6.12
C ASP A 573 50.76 -16.85 -7.52
N ARG A 574 49.58 -17.27 -8.02
CA ARG A 574 49.46 -17.74 -9.42
C ARG A 574 49.55 -16.62 -10.44
N LEU A 575 49.05 -15.45 -10.16
CA LEU A 575 49.18 -14.27 -11.04
C LEU A 575 50.64 -13.77 -11.13
N TYR A 576 51.39 -13.86 -10.02
CA TYR A 576 52.79 -13.42 -10.00
C TYR A 576 53.73 -14.36 -10.79
N ARG A 577 53.38 -15.63 -10.94
CA ARG A 577 54.14 -16.56 -11.78
C ARG A 577 53.82 -16.51 -13.28
N THR A 578 52.69 -15.94 -13.65
CA THR A 578 52.29 -15.79 -15.08
C THR A 578 52.84 -14.50 -15.69
N ILE A 579 53.28 -13.53 -14.91
CA ILE A 579 53.85 -12.26 -15.39
C ILE A 579 55.41 -12.37 -15.58
N ARG A 580 56.03 -13.51 -15.17
CA ARG A 580 57.46 -13.75 -15.33
C ARG A 580 57.83 -14.85 -16.34
N ARG A 581 56.92 -15.13 -17.28
CA ARG A 581 57.25 -15.92 -18.49
C ARG A 581 56.94 -15.15 -19.76
#